data_e21bcae685f8160aaea527e3eca10cf0
#
_entry.id   e21bcae685f8160aaea527e3eca10cf0
#
_cell.length_a   1.000
_cell.length_b   1.000
_cell.length_c   1.000
_cell.angle_alpha   90.00
_cell.angle_beta   90.00
_cell.angle_gamma   90.00
#
_symmetry.space_group_name_H-M   'P 1'
#
loop_
_entity.id
_entity.type
_entity.pdbx_description
1 polymer ?
#
loop_
_entity_poly.entity_id
_entity_poly.type
_entity_poly.pdbx_seq_one_letter_code
_entity_poly.pdbx_strand_id
1 'polypeptide(L)'
;RDSFQLTNIVDSLRVIHSPPRKATSDIDQFILPHLRRLAFEELLTQKIYLNQERKNNSRWHAYRIPNTKLKEDFLGQLKFSLTSDQLKVVSEIEHDLNHVTPMNRLLQGDVGSGKTVVAGSICASVIGNGYKAALMAPTELLAEQHHKTLSTWFNPLKIDTLLLTGKLNSAEKKAIYKKINSDRPLILIGTHALFQKQAKFKKLGLIIIDEQHRFGVEQREALLNKSRSGNIHTHQLL
;
A
#
# COMPACT_ATOMS: atom_id res chain seq x y z
N ARG A 1 21.30 -2.02 28.59
CA ARG A 1 20.46 -2.89 29.43
C ARG A 1 19.90 -2.13 30.61
N ASP A 2 20.71 -1.36 31.29
CA ASP A 2 20.35 -0.69 32.55
C ASP A 2 19.35 0.46 32.36
N SER A 3 19.29 1.10 31.19
CA SER A 3 18.35 2.20 30.91
C SER A 3 16.88 1.76 30.78
N PHE A 4 16.60 0.50 30.51
CA PHE A 4 15.24 -0.02 30.33
C PHE A 4 14.76 -0.95 31.46
N GLN A 5 15.60 -1.18 32.47
CA GLN A 5 15.32 -2.08 33.60
C GLN A 5 14.80 -3.47 33.18
N LEU A 6 15.36 -4.03 32.12
CA LEU A 6 14.93 -5.30 31.57
C LEU A 6 15.60 -6.49 32.27
N THR A 7 14.82 -7.52 32.56
CA THR A 7 15.30 -8.79 33.09
C THR A 7 16.20 -9.53 32.09
N ASN A 8 16.98 -10.51 32.57
CA ASN A 8 17.81 -11.33 31.67
C ASN A 8 16.93 -12.16 30.75
N ILE A 9 17.33 -12.31 29.49
CA ILE A 9 16.52 -13.02 28.45
C ILE A 9 16.41 -14.52 28.77
N VAL A 10 17.50 -15.15 29.19
CA VAL A 10 17.52 -16.59 29.53
C VAL A 10 16.63 -16.87 30.73
N ASP A 11 16.70 -16.03 31.75
CA ASP A 11 15.86 -16.16 32.95
C ASP A 11 14.39 -15.91 32.63
N SER A 12 14.12 -14.96 31.70
CA SER A 12 12.76 -14.72 31.23
C SER A 12 12.17 -15.93 30.51
N LEU A 13 12.93 -16.57 29.64
CA LEU A 13 12.50 -17.79 28.97
C LEU A 13 12.27 -18.92 30.00
N ARG A 14 13.16 -19.11 30.97
CA ARG A 14 12.99 -20.14 32.02
C ARG A 14 11.73 -19.90 32.86
N VAL A 15 11.51 -18.68 33.33
CA VAL A 15 10.36 -18.34 34.16
C VAL A 15 9.04 -18.53 33.42
N ILE A 16 8.99 -18.17 32.16
CA ILE A 16 7.75 -18.30 31.36
C ILE A 16 7.43 -19.77 31.04
N HIS A 17 8.44 -20.58 30.71
CA HIS A 17 8.21 -22.00 30.40
C HIS A 17 8.13 -22.91 31.62
N SER A 18 8.69 -22.49 32.75
CA SER A 18 8.69 -23.25 34.01
C SER A 18 8.50 -22.28 35.19
N PRO A 19 7.30 -21.70 35.34
CA PRO A 19 7.06 -20.72 36.39
C PRO A 19 7.22 -21.33 37.78
N PRO A 20 7.89 -20.64 38.71
CA PRO A 20 8.00 -21.12 40.09
C PRO A 20 6.61 -21.17 40.75
N ARG A 21 6.39 -22.11 41.67
CA ARG A 21 5.08 -22.32 42.34
C ARG A 21 4.49 -21.05 42.98
N LYS A 22 5.34 -20.13 43.43
CA LYS A 22 4.93 -18.82 43.97
C LYS A 22 4.40 -17.84 42.91
N ALA A 23 4.72 -18.04 41.63
CA ALA A 23 4.28 -17.16 40.54
C ALA A 23 2.79 -17.31 40.21
N THR A 24 2.14 -18.37 40.67
CA THR A 24 0.69 -18.58 40.48
C THR A 24 -0.19 -17.69 41.37
N SER A 25 0.37 -17.13 42.44
CA SER A 25 -0.35 -16.25 43.37
C SER A 25 -0.19 -14.76 43.07
N ASP A 26 0.84 -14.37 42.30
CA ASP A 26 1.11 -12.97 41.96
C ASP A 26 1.78 -12.86 40.57
N ILE A 27 0.95 -13.03 39.53
CA ILE A 27 1.37 -13.02 38.13
C ILE A 27 2.02 -11.68 37.75
N ASP A 28 1.50 -10.57 38.23
CA ASP A 28 1.97 -9.23 37.90
C ASP A 28 3.39 -9.00 38.38
N GLN A 29 3.71 -9.45 39.56
CA GLN A 29 5.03 -9.25 40.15
C GLN A 29 6.09 -10.20 39.56
N PHE A 30 5.75 -11.46 39.29
CA PHE A 30 6.71 -12.47 38.89
C PHE A 30 6.79 -12.69 37.36
N ILE A 31 5.70 -12.68 36.65
CA ILE A 31 5.65 -13.06 35.23
C ILE A 31 5.73 -11.84 34.31
N LEU A 32 5.04 -10.75 34.65
CA LEU A 32 4.96 -9.56 33.79
C LEU A 32 6.33 -8.97 33.41
N PRO A 33 7.34 -8.85 34.28
CA PRO A 33 8.66 -8.35 33.88
C PRO A 33 9.34 -9.21 32.83
N HIS A 34 9.13 -10.52 32.86
CA HIS A 34 9.69 -11.47 31.88
C HIS A 34 8.95 -11.42 30.57
N LEU A 35 7.62 -11.26 30.56
CA LEU A 35 6.84 -11.02 29.35
C LEU A 35 7.23 -9.69 28.69
N ARG A 36 7.43 -8.62 29.49
CA ARG A 36 7.92 -7.33 28.96
C ARG A 36 9.29 -7.47 28.28
N ARG A 37 10.17 -8.32 28.84
CA ARG A 37 11.47 -8.60 28.23
C ARG A 37 11.32 -9.24 26.86
N LEU A 38 10.49 -10.26 26.70
CA LEU A 38 10.28 -10.93 25.42
C LEU A 38 9.60 -10.03 24.42
N ALA A 39 8.55 -9.30 24.84
CA ALA A 39 7.89 -8.32 23.97
C ALA A 39 8.86 -7.25 23.48
N PHE A 40 9.78 -6.78 24.35
CA PHE A 40 10.81 -5.82 23.96
C PHE A 40 11.75 -6.38 22.87
N GLU A 41 12.21 -7.64 23.00
CA GLU A 41 13.09 -8.27 22.01
C GLU A 41 12.37 -8.42 20.65
N GLU A 42 11.12 -8.83 20.67
CA GLU A 42 10.31 -8.96 19.45
C GLU A 42 10.14 -7.61 18.75
N LEU A 43 9.68 -6.59 19.49
CA LEU A 43 9.48 -5.25 18.95
C LEU A 43 10.79 -4.62 18.47
N LEU A 44 11.89 -4.83 19.19
CA LEU A 44 13.22 -4.36 18.78
C LEU A 44 13.66 -5.01 17.47
N THR A 45 13.50 -6.32 17.37
CA THR A 45 13.84 -7.08 16.15
C THR A 45 13.01 -6.59 14.96
N GLN A 46 11.71 -6.42 15.14
CA GLN A 46 10.83 -5.86 14.11
C GLN A 46 11.28 -4.44 13.72
N LYS A 47 11.62 -3.59 14.69
CA LYS A 47 12.07 -2.22 14.42
C LYS A 47 13.40 -2.17 13.67
N ILE A 48 14.34 -3.05 14.01
CA ILE A 48 15.62 -3.16 13.30
C ILE A 48 15.37 -3.60 11.85
N TYR A 49 14.56 -4.65 11.65
CA TYR A 49 14.19 -5.14 10.32
C TYR A 49 13.56 -4.04 9.48
N LEU A 50 12.56 -3.33 10.00
CA LEU A 50 11.91 -2.23 9.28
C LEU A 50 12.88 -1.08 8.95
N ASN A 51 13.83 -0.78 9.83
CA ASN A 51 14.84 0.24 9.56
C ASN A 51 15.82 -0.21 8.47
N GLN A 52 16.19 -1.49 8.43
CA GLN A 52 17.02 -2.04 7.36
C GLN A 52 16.28 -2.00 6.02
N GLU A 53 15.01 -2.40 5.99
CA GLU A 53 14.17 -2.30 4.79
C GLU A 53 14.04 -0.85 4.29
N ARG A 54 13.83 0.12 5.18
CA ARG A 54 13.81 1.55 4.83
C ARG A 54 15.14 2.01 4.22
N LYS A 55 16.28 1.61 4.80
CA LYS A 55 17.62 1.91 4.25
C LYS A 55 17.83 1.25 2.89
N ASN A 56 17.35 0.03 2.70
CA ASN A 56 17.43 -0.65 1.42
C ASN A 56 16.55 0.07 0.37
N ASN A 57 15.33 0.43 0.74
CA ASN A 57 14.42 1.14 -0.14
C ASN A 57 14.91 2.54 -0.51
N SER A 58 15.68 3.23 0.35
CA SER A 58 16.27 4.53 0.03
C SER A 58 17.32 4.49 -1.09
N ARG A 59 17.83 3.32 -1.46
CA ARG A 59 18.75 3.12 -2.59
C ARG A 59 18.03 3.07 -3.94
N TRP A 60 16.71 2.88 -3.94
CA TRP A 60 15.89 2.80 -5.13
C TRP A 60 15.32 4.17 -5.50
N HIS A 61 15.12 4.38 -6.77
CA HIS A 61 14.50 5.60 -7.28
C HIS A 61 13.06 5.33 -7.69
N ALA A 62 12.20 6.32 -7.53
CA ALA A 62 10.83 6.31 -8.02
C ALA A 62 10.57 7.52 -8.90
N TYR A 63 9.48 7.49 -9.65
CA TYR A 63 9.03 8.65 -10.39
C TYR A 63 8.60 9.75 -9.43
N ARG A 64 9.19 10.93 -9.57
CA ARG A 64 8.72 12.11 -8.84
C ARG A 64 7.38 12.57 -9.40
N ILE A 65 6.38 12.70 -8.52
CA ILE A 65 5.00 13.01 -8.86
C ILE A 65 4.57 14.30 -8.14
N PRO A 66 4.85 15.48 -8.69
CA PRO A 66 4.38 16.74 -8.14
C PRO A 66 2.88 16.93 -8.32
N ASN A 67 2.31 17.89 -7.62
CA ASN A 67 0.90 18.27 -7.79
C ASN A 67 0.59 18.70 -9.22
N THR A 68 -0.61 18.37 -9.69
CA THR A 68 -1.08 18.68 -11.03
C THR A 68 -2.47 19.28 -11.01
N LYS A 69 -2.79 20.04 -12.08
CA LYS A 69 -4.13 20.58 -12.31
C LYS A 69 -5.20 19.49 -12.36
N LEU A 70 -4.86 18.31 -12.86
CA LEU A 70 -5.82 17.20 -12.95
C LEU A 70 -6.36 16.78 -11.57
N LYS A 71 -5.55 16.88 -10.51
CA LYS A 71 -6.02 16.65 -9.15
C LYS A 71 -7.03 17.71 -8.71
N GLU A 72 -6.76 18.98 -9.01
CA GLU A 72 -7.69 20.09 -8.69
C GLU A 72 -9.01 19.91 -9.43
N ASP A 73 -8.96 19.58 -10.72
CA ASP A 73 -10.12 19.28 -11.53
C ASP A 73 -10.88 18.03 -10.98
N PHE A 74 -10.18 17.01 -10.52
CA PHE A 74 -10.77 15.84 -9.86
C PHE A 74 -11.50 16.24 -8.57
N LEU A 75 -10.89 17.01 -7.70
CA LEU A 75 -11.52 17.45 -6.44
C LEU A 75 -12.71 18.37 -6.72
N GLY A 76 -12.61 19.25 -7.70
CA GLY A 76 -13.66 20.21 -8.04
C GLY A 76 -14.95 19.58 -8.60
N GLN A 77 -14.86 18.40 -9.19
CA GLN A 77 -16.04 17.70 -9.73
C GLN A 77 -16.74 16.74 -8.74
N LEU A 78 -16.12 16.48 -7.57
CA LEU A 78 -16.74 15.65 -6.55
C LEU A 78 -17.99 16.37 -6.01
N LYS A 79 -19.08 15.59 -5.78
CA LYS A 79 -20.33 16.12 -5.21
C LYS A 79 -20.27 16.39 -3.70
N PHE A 80 -19.12 16.23 -3.10
CA PHE A 80 -18.83 16.40 -1.69
C PHE A 80 -17.42 16.94 -1.49
N SER A 81 -17.16 17.59 -0.38
CA SER A 81 -15.81 18.03 -0.01
C SER A 81 -15.11 16.98 0.84
N LEU A 82 -13.80 16.88 0.71
CA LEU A 82 -12.98 16.07 1.59
C LEU A 82 -12.98 16.65 3.00
N THR A 83 -12.93 15.79 4.00
CA THR A 83 -12.74 16.21 5.39
C THR A 83 -11.32 16.73 5.62
N SER A 84 -11.12 17.47 6.73
CA SER A 84 -9.79 17.95 7.13
C SER A 84 -8.75 16.82 7.24
N ASP A 85 -9.15 15.69 7.80
CA ASP A 85 -8.27 14.52 7.95
C ASP A 85 -7.92 13.89 6.60
N GLN A 86 -8.90 13.78 5.69
CA GLN A 86 -8.65 13.29 4.33
C GLN A 86 -7.69 14.22 3.57
N LEU A 87 -7.88 15.54 3.67
CA LEU A 87 -6.98 16.53 3.05
C LEU A 87 -5.57 16.44 3.62
N LYS A 88 -5.45 16.29 4.94
CA LYS A 88 -4.16 16.11 5.61
C LYS A 88 -3.45 14.85 5.10
N VAL A 89 -4.14 13.72 5.04
CA VAL A 89 -3.58 12.46 4.55
C VAL A 89 -3.17 12.56 3.08
N VAL A 90 -3.99 13.18 2.24
CA VAL A 90 -3.65 13.44 0.82
C VAL A 90 -2.36 14.27 0.73
N SER A 91 -2.25 15.34 1.51
CA SER A 91 -1.06 16.20 1.53
C SER A 91 0.21 15.45 1.97
N GLU A 92 0.11 14.58 2.98
CA GLU A 92 1.21 13.74 3.43
C GLU A 92 1.66 12.74 2.37
N ILE A 93 0.71 12.09 1.68
CA ILE A 93 1.01 11.16 0.59
C ILE A 93 1.68 11.91 -0.58
N GLU A 94 1.19 13.08 -0.94
CA GLU A 94 1.76 13.89 -2.01
C GLU A 94 3.17 14.39 -1.68
N HIS A 95 3.42 14.72 -0.42
CA HIS A 95 4.77 15.02 0.03
C HIS A 95 5.72 13.86 -0.25
N ASP A 96 5.31 12.63 0.09
CA ASP A 96 6.11 11.43 -0.18
C ASP A 96 6.29 11.18 -1.69
N LEU A 97 5.23 11.34 -2.48
CA LEU A 97 5.26 11.16 -3.94
C LEU A 97 6.15 12.18 -4.66
N ASN A 98 6.36 13.34 -4.07
CA ASN A 98 7.22 14.38 -4.62
C ASN A 98 8.73 14.10 -4.41
N HIS A 99 9.09 13.00 -3.73
CA HIS A 99 10.45 12.53 -3.57
C HIS A 99 10.81 11.48 -4.62
N VAL A 100 12.12 11.35 -4.87
CA VAL A 100 12.66 10.32 -5.77
C VAL A 100 12.78 8.95 -5.12
N THR A 101 12.50 8.84 -3.83
CA THR A 101 12.50 7.57 -3.10
C THR A 101 11.11 6.93 -3.19
N PRO A 102 11.01 5.60 -3.39
CA PRO A 102 9.73 4.93 -3.43
C PRO A 102 8.97 5.10 -2.10
N MET A 103 7.74 5.60 -2.18
CA MET A 103 6.82 5.63 -1.05
C MET A 103 6.31 4.21 -0.78
N ASN A 104 6.25 3.83 0.49
CA ASN A 104 5.54 2.64 0.98
C ASN A 104 4.75 3.05 2.22
N ARG A 105 3.48 3.37 2.03
CA ARG A 105 2.61 3.97 3.07
C ARG A 105 1.37 3.13 3.29
N LEU A 106 1.03 2.90 4.56
CA LEU A 106 -0.23 2.30 4.96
C LEU A 106 -1.28 3.39 5.20
N LEU A 107 -2.41 3.30 4.51
CA LEU A 107 -3.60 4.12 4.72
C LEU A 107 -4.62 3.32 5.56
N GLN A 108 -4.73 3.67 6.82
CA GLN A 108 -5.66 3.01 7.74
C GLN A 108 -6.85 3.92 8.06
N GLY A 109 -8.01 3.32 8.19
CA GLY A 109 -9.26 3.99 8.59
C GLY A 109 -10.43 3.03 8.56
N ASP A 110 -11.51 3.38 9.25
CA ASP A 110 -12.72 2.57 9.34
C ASP A 110 -13.42 2.37 7.99
N VAL A 111 -14.33 1.42 7.94
CA VAL A 111 -15.21 1.23 6.78
C VAL A 111 -16.04 2.51 6.60
N GLY A 112 -16.08 3.03 5.38
CA GLY A 112 -16.78 4.29 5.09
C GLY A 112 -16.00 5.58 5.40
N SER A 113 -14.77 5.52 5.93
CA SER A 113 -13.93 6.71 6.17
C SER A 113 -13.48 7.46 4.92
N GLY A 114 -13.81 6.94 3.74
CA GLY A 114 -13.46 7.57 2.46
C GLY A 114 -12.06 7.26 1.95
N LYS A 115 -11.46 6.13 2.31
CA LYS A 115 -10.16 5.69 1.76
C LYS A 115 -10.12 5.71 0.23
N THR A 116 -11.24 5.37 -0.42
CA THR A 116 -11.34 5.35 -1.89
C THR A 116 -11.21 6.73 -2.51
N VAL A 117 -11.73 7.80 -1.89
CA VAL A 117 -11.57 9.16 -2.44
C VAL A 117 -10.15 9.69 -2.25
N VAL A 118 -9.49 9.32 -1.14
CA VAL A 118 -8.05 9.59 -0.96
C VAL A 118 -7.26 8.90 -2.07
N ALA A 119 -7.48 7.60 -2.29
CA ALA A 119 -6.85 6.83 -3.36
C ALA A 119 -7.12 7.45 -4.75
N GLY A 120 -8.36 7.88 -5.02
CA GLY A 120 -8.73 8.58 -6.26
C GLY A 120 -7.97 9.88 -6.45
N SER A 121 -7.86 10.70 -5.40
CA SER A 121 -7.09 11.96 -5.42
C SER A 121 -5.62 11.71 -5.77
N ILE A 122 -5.01 10.69 -5.19
CA ILE A 122 -3.63 10.30 -5.49
C ILE A 122 -3.49 9.76 -6.91
N CYS A 123 -4.46 8.94 -7.39
CA CYS A 123 -4.48 8.53 -8.79
C CYS A 123 -4.52 9.73 -9.74
N ALA A 124 -5.30 10.78 -9.43
CA ALA A 124 -5.35 11.98 -10.26
C ALA A 124 -3.99 12.68 -10.35
N SER A 125 -3.24 12.79 -9.25
CA SER A 125 -1.88 13.33 -9.25
C SER A 125 -0.94 12.48 -10.13
N VAL A 126 -1.01 11.15 -10.02
CA VAL A 126 -0.18 10.22 -10.81
C VAL A 126 -0.47 10.32 -12.30
N ILE A 127 -1.75 10.28 -12.67
CA ILE A 127 -2.22 10.38 -14.05
C ILE A 127 -1.86 11.73 -14.68
N GLY A 128 -2.02 12.81 -13.91
CA GLY A 128 -1.67 14.17 -14.33
C GLY A 128 -0.18 14.34 -14.68
N ASN A 129 0.68 13.51 -14.11
CA ASN A 129 2.11 13.43 -14.44
C ASN A 129 2.45 12.45 -15.57
N GLY A 130 1.44 11.88 -16.25
CA GLY A 130 1.64 10.98 -17.39
C GLY A 130 1.99 9.54 -17.00
N TYR A 131 1.82 9.16 -15.73
CA TYR A 131 2.06 7.80 -15.23
C TYR A 131 0.75 7.01 -15.12
N LYS A 132 0.87 5.70 -14.96
CA LYS A 132 -0.26 4.80 -14.71
C LYS A 132 -0.39 4.52 -13.22
N ALA A 133 -1.63 4.28 -12.78
CA ALA A 133 -1.94 3.76 -11.44
C ALA A 133 -2.59 2.38 -11.56
N ALA A 134 -2.24 1.48 -10.66
CA ALA A 134 -2.87 0.16 -10.54
C ALA A 134 -3.50 0.02 -9.15
N LEU A 135 -4.78 -0.37 -9.08
CA LEU A 135 -5.49 -0.68 -7.85
C LEU A 135 -5.82 -2.16 -7.82
N MET A 136 -5.31 -2.84 -6.81
CA MET A 136 -5.54 -4.24 -6.58
C MET A 136 -6.58 -4.45 -5.48
N ALA A 137 -7.61 -5.22 -5.80
CA ALA A 137 -8.64 -5.65 -4.86
C ALA A 137 -8.59 -7.16 -4.63
N PRO A 138 -8.94 -7.66 -3.43
CA PRO A 138 -8.84 -9.07 -3.10
C PRO A 138 -9.86 -9.94 -3.83
N THR A 139 -10.99 -9.38 -4.22
CA THR A 139 -12.09 -10.11 -4.90
C THR A 139 -12.53 -9.37 -6.16
N GLU A 140 -13.11 -10.10 -7.10
CA GLU A 140 -13.66 -9.52 -8.34
C GLU A 140 -14.79 -8.53 -8.04
N LEU A 141 -15.64 -8.83 -7.05
CA LEU A 141 -16.74 -7.95 -6.66
C LEU A 141 -16.20 -6.59 -6.17
N LEU A 142 -15.16 -6.58 -5.33
CA LEU A 142 -14.52 -5.35 -4.87
C LEU A 142 -13.82 -4.61 -6.01
N ALA A 143 -13.18 -5.34 -6.94
CA ALA A 143 -12.58 -4.75 -8.12
C ALA A 143 -13.64 -4.07 -9.00
N GLU A 144 -14.78 -4.70 -9.22
CA GLU A 144 -15.92 -4.14 -9.95
C GLU A 144 -16.50 -2.88 -9.25
N GLN A 145 -16.62 -2.90 -7.92
CA GLN A 145 -17.07 -1.74 -7.13
C GLN A 145 -16.09 -0.57 -7.24
N HIS A 146 -14.79 -0.81 -7.06
CA HIS A 146 -13.77 0.22 -7.25
C HIS A 146 -13.77 0.76 -8.68
N HIS A 147 -13.88 -0.12 -9.67
CA HIS A 147 -13.94 0.30 -11.07
C HIS A 147 -15.14 1.19 -11.33
N LYS A 148 -16.34 0.82 -10.86
CA LYS A 148 -17.55 1.63 -11.00
C LYS A 148 -17.38 3.02 -10.37
N THR A 149 -16.85 3.07 -9.15
CA THR A 149 -16.64 4.32 -8.42
C THR A 149 -15.62 5.22 -9.11
N LEU A 150 -14.45 4.67 -9.43
CA LEU A 150 -13.38 5.45 -10.09
C LEU A 150 -13.78 5.84 -11.51
N SER A 151 -14.46 4.99 -12.28
CA SER A 151 -14.97 5.36 -13.60
C SER A 151 -15.95 6.53 -13.51
N THR A 152 -16.83 6.56 -12.54
CA THR A 152 -17.76 7.69 -12.33
C THR A 152 -17.00 9.00 -12.11
N TRP A 153 -15.90 8.95 -11.40
CA TRP A 153 -15.10 10.14 -11.10
C TRP A 153 -14.15 10.53 -12.23
N PHE A 154 -13.59 9.59 -13.00
CA PHE A 154 -12.56 9.86 -13.98
C PHE A 154 -13.07 9.98 -15.43
N ASN A 155 -14.25 9.44 -15.75
CA ASN A 155 -14.83 9.57 -17.09
C ASN A 155 -15.07 11.04 -17.52
N PRO A 156 -15.57 11.96 -16.65
CA PRO A 156 -15.72 13.35 -17.01
C PRO A 156 -14.38 14.03 -17.33
N LEU A 157 -13.28 13.55 -16.74
CA LEU A 157 -11.91 14.01 -16.99
C LEU A 157 -11.26 13.34 -18.20
N LYS A 158 -11.99 12.49 -18.93
CA LYS A 158 -11.51 11.72 -20.10
C LYS A 158 -10.32 10.81 -19.80
N ILE A 159 -10.26 10.27 -18.59
CA ILE A 159 -9.23 9.33 -18.14
C ILE A 159 -9.77 7.90 -18.24
N ASP A 160 -9.03 7.04 -18.94
CA ASP A 160 -9.36 5.61 -19.06
C ASP A 160 -9.22 4.91 -17.71
N THR A 161 -10.33 4.32 -17.24
CA THR A 161 -10.34 3.37 -16.11
C THR A 161 -10.65 1.98 -16.66
N LEU A 162 -9.79 1.02 -16.39
CA LEU A 162 -9.88 -0.33 -16.95
C LEU A 162 -10.05 -1.36 -15.83
N LEU A 163 -10.83 -2.39 -16.07
CA LEU A 163 -11.02 -3.51 -15.15
C LEU A 163 -10.37 -4.78 -15.73
N LEU A 164 -9.47 -5.41 -14.97
CA LEU A 164 -8.81 -6.66 -15.34
C LEU A 164 -9.08 -7.73 -14.29
N THR A 165 -9.99 -8.66 -14.62
CA THR A 165 -10.38 -9.79 -13.75
C THR A 165 -10.21 -11.12 -14.46
N GLY A 166 -10.39 -12.21 -13.71
CA GLY A 166 -10.34 -13.57 -14.24
C GLY A 166 -11.42 -13.85 -15.28
N LYS A 167 -12.62 -13.25 -15.12
CA LYS A 167 -13.81 -13.49 -15.96
C LYS A 167 -13.69 -12.99 -17.40
N LEU A 168 -12.81 -12.04 -17.66
CA LEU A 168 -12.63 -11.49 -19.01
C LEU A 168 -12.17 -12.57 -19.99
N ASN A 169 -12.72 -12.53 -21.20
CA ASN A 169 -12.27 -13.38 -22.29
C ASN A 169 -10.88 -12.98 -22.82
N SER A 170 -10.29 -13.84 -23.64
CA SER A 170 -8.92 -13.62 -24.16
C SER A 170 -8.78 -12.39 -25.02
N ALA A 171 -9.82 -12.01 -25.79
CA ALA A 171 -9.80 -10.83 -26.65
C ALA A 171 -9.84 -9.53 -25.81
N GLU A 172 -10.71 -9.48 -24.80
CA GLU A 172 -10.79 -8.37 -23.83
C GLU A 172 -9.48 -8.17 -23.09
N LYS A 173 -8.90 -9.25 -22.55
CA LYS A 173 -7.59 -9.21 -21.89
C LYS A 173 -6.51 -8.68 -22.81
N LYS A 174 -6.48 -9.13 -24.07
CA LYS A 174 -5.50 -8.66 -25.05
C LYS A 174 -5.64 -7.17 -25.35
N ALA A 175 -6.88 -6.67 -25.45
CA ALA A 175 -7.14 -5.24 -25.63
C ALA A 175 -6.65 -4.40 -24.45
N ILE A 176 -6.90 -4.86 -23.20
CA ILE A 176 -6.42 -4.21 -22.00
C ILE A 176 -4.88 -4.23 -21.94
N TYR A 177 -4.24 -5.37 -22.23
CA TYR A 177 -2.77 -5.45 -22.24
C TYR A 177 -2.14 -4.49 -23.26
N LYS A 178 -2.78 -4.30 -24.44
CA LYS A 178 -2.32 -3.30 -25.41
C LYS A 178 -2.37 -1.89 -24.84
N LYS A 179 -3.44 -1.53 -24.11
CA LYS A 179 -3.56 -0.22 -23.44
C LYS A 179 -2.55 -0.05 -22.31
N ILE A 180 -2.34 -1.08 -21.49
CA ILE A 180 -1.35 -1.06 -20.39
C ILE A 180 0.07 -0.81 -20.93
N ASN A 181 0.39 -1.40 -22.07
CA ASN A 181 1.72 -1.29 -22.70
C ASN A 181 1.89 0.01 -23.54
N SER A 182 0.84 0.82 -23.70
CA SER A 182 0.93 2.13 -24.36
C SER A 182 1.55 3.18 -23.43
N ASP A 183 1.89 4.35 -23.97
CA ASP A 183 2.37 5.48 -23.15
C ASP A 183 1.25 6.29 -22.50
N ARG A 184 -0.02 6.02 -22.82
CA ARG A 184 -1.16 6.78 -22.28
C ARG A 184 -1.33 6.50 -20.78
N PRO A 185 -1.50 7.53 -19.95
CA PRO A 185 -1.84 7.36 -18.56
C PRO A 185 -3.24 6.76 -18.43
N LEU A 186 -3.41 5.85 -17.48
CA LEU A 186 -4.68 5.18 -17.19
C LEU A 186 -4.69 4.63 -15.78
N ILE A 187 -5.88 4.34 -15.27
CA ILE A 187 -6.07 3.62 -14.01
C ILE A 187 -6.49 2.19 -14.34
N LEU A 188 -5.75 1.22 -13.84
CA LEU A 188 -6.09 -0.19 -13.96
C LEU A 188 -6.53 -0.74 -12.61
N ILE A 189 -7.74 -1.26 -12.57
CA ILE A 189 -8.30 -1.93 -11.40
C ILE A 189 -8.36 -3.44 -11.69
N GLY A 190 -8.06 -4.26 -10.72
CA GLY A 190 -8.19 -5.70 -10.90
C GLY A 190 -7.84 -6.52 -9.68
N THR A 191 -7.83 -7.84 -9.89
CA THR A 191 -7.47 -8.83 -8.88
C THR A 191 -6.07 -9.40 -9.16
N HIS A 192 -5.79 -10.62 -8.75
CA HIS A 192 -4.55 -11.33 -9.06
C HIS A 192 -4.21 -11.39 -10.58
N ALA A 193 -5.17 -11.11 -11.46
CA ALA A 193 -4.91 -11.00 -12.91
C ALA A 193 -3.88 -9.92 -13.25
N LEU A 194 -3.71 -8.91 -12.39
CA LEU A 194 -2.67 -7.88 -12.51
C LEU A 194 -1.25 -8.46 -12.42
N PHE A 195 -1.07 -9.62 -11.78
CA PHE A 195 0.23 -10.29 -11.64
C PHE A 195 0.62 -11.19 -12.81
N GLN A 196 -0.29 -11.46 -13.75
CA GLN A 196 0.00 -12.35 -14.87
C GLN A 196 1.13 -11.79 -15.74
N LYS A 197 2.02 -12.67 -16.24
CA LYS A 197 3.21 -12.29 -17.01
C LYS A 197 2.92 -11.38 -18.21
N GLN A 198 1.72 -11.45 -18.76
CA GLN A 198 1.28 -10.63 -19.90
C GLN A 198 1.02 -9.16 -19.53
N ALA A 199 0.67 -8.85 -18.29
CA ALA A 199 0.47 -7.49 -17.81
C ALA A 199 1.83 -6.78 -17.63
N LYS A 200 2.40 -6.27 -18.70
CA LYS A 200 3.64 -5.47 -18.68
C LYS A 200 3.26 -3.99 -18.59
N PHE A 201 3.53 -3.39 -17.47
CA PHE A 201 3.23 -1.97 -17.28
C PHE A 201 4.37 -1.09 -17.80
N LYS A 202 4.02 -0.15 -18.66
CA LYS A 202 4.91 0.93 -19.06
C LYS A 202 4.59 2.17 -18.22
N LYS A 203 5.57 2.76 -17.56
CA LYS A 203 5.41 3.96 -16.72
C LYS A 203 4.39 3.80 -15.58
N LEU A 204 4.46 2.71 -14.82
CA LEU A 204 3.64 2.53 -13.61
C LEU A 204 4.20 3.39 -12.48
N GLY A 205 3.47 4.41 -12.04
CA GLY A 205 3.88 5.33 -10.98
C GLY A 205 3.35 4.97 -9.60
N LEU A 206 2.19 4.31 -9.54
CA LEU A 206 1.53 3.99 -8.27
C LEU A 206 0.89 2.61 -8.29
N ILE A 207 1.04 1.89 -7.19
CA ILE A 207 0.29 0.68 -6.87
C ILE A 207 -0.50 0.94 -5.58
N ILE A 208 -1.79 0.67 -5.62
CA ILE A 208 -2.69 0.67 -4.46
C ILE A 208 -3.11 -0.77 -4.20
N ILE A 209 -2.99 -1.23 -2.96
CA ILE A 209 -3.40 -2.58 -2.55
C ILE A 209 -4.47 -2.43 -1.49
N ASP A 210 -5.71 -2.70 -1.85
CA ASP A 210 -6.83 -2.71 -0.92
C ASP A 210 -6.86 -4.01 -0.11
N GLU A 211 -7.15 -3.91 1.20
CA GLU A 211 -7.22 -5.07 2.11
C GLU A 211 -5.95 -5.96 2.05
N GLN A 212 -4.78 -5.34 2.19
CA GLN A 212 -3.48 -6.00 2.00
C GLN A 212 -3.31 -7.33 2.78
N HIS A 213 -3.96 -7.47 3.92
CA HIS A 213 -3.91 -8.68 4.76
C HIS A 213 -4.50 -9.93 4.06
N ARG A 214 -5.32 -9.74 3.02
CA ARG A 214 -5.88 -10.83 2.20
C ARG A 214 -4.95 -11.32 1.10
N PHE A 215 -3.77 -10.70 0.94
CA PHE A 215 -2.79 -11.10 -0.07
C PHE A 215 -1.58 -11.76 0.58
N GLY A 216 -1.14 -12.88 0.01
CA GLY A 216 0.11 -13.54 0.40
C GLY A 216 1.33 -12.67 0.08
N VAL A 217 2.44 -12.94 0.79
CA VAL A 217 3.72 -12.23 0.59
C VAL A 217 4.18 -12.34 -0.87
N GLU A 218 4.14 -13.53 -1.45
CA GLU A 218 4.57 -13.80 -2.84
C GLU A 218 3.76 -13.00 -3.87
N GLN A 219 2.45 -12.82 -3.64
CA GLN A 219 1.59 -12.05 -4.55
C GLN A 219 1.96 -10.57 -4.54
N ARG A 220 2.24 -10.01 -3.36
CA ARG A 220 2.69 -8.62 -3.22
C ARG A 220 4.04 -8.40 -3.88
N GLU A 221 4.99 -9.30 -3.63
CA GLU A 221 6.32 -9.26 -4.26
C GLU A 221 6.25 -9.39 -5.79
N ALA A 222 5.36 -10.24 -6.30
CA ALA A 222 5.17 -10.38 -7.75
C ALA A 222 4.70 -9.07 -8.41
N LEU A 223 3.83 -8.29 -7.74
CA LEU A 223 3.42 -6.98 -8.24
C LEU A 223 4.57 -5.97 -8.18
N LEU A 224 5.31 -5.96 -7.07
CA LEU A 224 6.48 -5.12 -6.87
C LEU A 224 7.56 -5.39 -7.93
N ASN A 225 7.84 -6.64 -8.19
CA ASN A 225 8.85 -7.04 -9.18
C ASN A 225 8.45 -6.64 -10.61
N LYS A 226 7.15 -6.60 -10.92
CA LYS A 226 6.65 -6.12 -12.22
C LYS A 226 6.74 -4.62 -12.42
N SER A 227 6.69 -3.87 -11.34
CA SER A 227 6.78 -2.42 -11.36
C SER A 227 8.22 -1.92 -11.48
N ARG A 228 9.20 -2.83 -11.41
CA ARG A 228 10.62 -2.50 -11.56
C ARG A 228 10.96 -2.33 -13.04
N SER A 229 11.30 -1.12 -13.44
CA SER A 229 11.90 -0.81 -14.75
C SER A 229 13.35 -0.39 -14.51
N GLY A 230 14.27 -1.34 -14.52
CA GLY A 230 15.65 -1.09 -14.11
C GLY A 230 15.74 -0.71 -12.62
N ASN A 231 16.30 0.46 -12.32
CA ASN A 231 16.42 0.99 -10.95
C ASN A 231 15.22 1.82 -10.49
N ILE A 232 14.14 1.90 -11.30
CA ILE A 232 12.94 2.66 -10.95
C ILE A 232 11.92 1.74 -10.32
N HIS A 233 11.48 2.10 -9.13
CA HIS A 233 10.46 1.42 -8.35
C HIS A 233 9.17 2.23 -8.33
N THR A 234 8.05 1.57 -8.17
CA THR A 234 6.74 2.20 -8.09
C THR A 234 6.41 2.58 -6.66
N HIS A 235 5.74 3.72 -6.45
CA HIS A 235 5.15 4.08 -5.16
C HIS A 235 4.04 3.11 -4.77
N GLN A 236 3.88 2.87 -3.47
CA GLN A 236 2.90 1.94 -2.92
C GLN A 236 2.04 2.61 -1.88
N LEU A 237 0.73 2.40 -1.98
CA LEU A 237 -0.27 2.73 -0.98
C LEU A 237 -0.99 1.44 -0.60
N LEU A 238 -0.99 1.11 0.68
CA LEU A 238 -1.54 -0.13 1.24
C LEU A 238 -2.79 0.16 2.03
#